data_f822a8e75bfa06a7fcf0b7046ae82fc3
#
_entry.id   f822a8e75bfa06a7fcf0b7046ae82fc3
#
_cell.length_a   1.000
_cell.length_b   1.000
_cell.length_c   1.000
_cell.angle_alpha   90.00
_cell.angle_beta   90.00
_cell.angle_gamma   90.00
#
_symmetry.space_group_name_H-M   'P 1'
#
loop_
_entity.id
_entity.type
_entity.pdbx_description
1 polymer ?
#
loop_
_entity_poly.entity_id
_entity_poly.type
_entity_poly.pdbx_seq_one_letter_code
_entity_poly.pdbx_strand_id
1 'polypeptide(L)'
;MMTYGTRLRSIGWGSIAVTAMLGAAEATLAAADPPAGMQLAPKQVTEHKVKVVAGPSVQIDERGVVSLAWMEDDKDVRTLMYARGNEPGGTVGSPVRINRPDETPYWRQEAPAMVVSGDEVFVTWGLMHPKAGPQQPLATELRLSRSTDGGRTFEPSVLVNDDSGVIQHTFDSLHRGPDGRLYMAWIDGRDGKKEPGTYAARSLDRGATVTKNLKVDEGTCVCCRTALATGPDGTLYVAWRKIFEGNVRETVVARSLDGGETFEAPVIVGHDQWVFPACPHRPASMGVDREGRLYVVWYTEGTDEIPSVYLAYSDDRGKTFSEKRKLNTARNTFPDHPQLAVDPAGRVVVIWEEQAPVKRDVVVSVSTDRGQSFTAPFKVNERKSQTPVVAVNGRGEFAMAWIEHGMPGHKMVVQTLRLPEVKVASEEGVKP
;
A
#
# COMPACT_ATOMS: atom_id res chain seq x y z
N MET A 1 41.75 41.16 -51.86
CA MET A 1 41.19 41.37 -53.17
C MET A 1 40.25 40.24 -53.49
N MET A 2 38.99 40.48 -53.48
CA MET A 2 37.82 39.99 -54.21
C MET A 2 36.59 40.04 -53.32
N THR A 3 35.80 41.04 -53.62
CA THR A 3 34.48 41.30 -53.07
C THR A 3 33.45 40.44 -53.77
N TYR A 4 32.60 39.76 -52.99
CA TYR A 4 31.32 39.21 -53.48
C TYR A 4 30.19 39.77 -52.63
N GLY A 5 29.44 40.66 -53.27
CA GLY A 5 28.17 41.10 -52.71
C GLY A 5 27.06 40.14 -53.03
N THR A 6 26.24 39.84 -52.03
CA THR A 6 25.01 39.08 -52.20
C THR A 6 23.81 39.87 -51.68
N ARG A 7 22.90 40.16 -52.61
CA ARG A 7 21.63 40.88 -52.40
C ARG A 7 20.70 40.11 -51.52
N LEU A 8 20.24 40.67 -50.42
CA LEU A 8 19.10 40.18 -49.60
C LEU A 8 17.79 40.49 -50.33
N ARG A 9 17.04 39.47 -50.69
CA ARG A 9 15.63 39.57 -51.08
C ARG A 9 14.79 39.54 -49.86
N SER A 10 13.97 40.55 -49.62
CA SER A 10 12.92 40.61 -48.62
C SER A 10 11.79 39.64 -48.98
N ILE A 11 11.58 38.62 -48.13
CA ILE A 11 10.38 37.75 -48.16
C ILE A 11 9.40 38.30 -47.12
N GLY A 12 8.25 38.72 -47.58
CA GLY A 12 7.18 39.25 -46.74
C GLY A 12 6.60 38.15 -45.85
N TRP A 13 6.51 38.42 -44.58
CA TRP A 13 5.83 37.56 -43.59
C TRP A 13 4.33 37.83 -43.67
N GLY A 14 3.59 36.93 -44.29
CA GLY A 14 2.15 36.87 -44.13
C GLY A 14 1.80 36.35 -42.73
N SER A 15 1.11 37.17 -41.96
CA SER A 15 0.56 36.79 -40.66
C SER A 15 -0.53 35.74 -40.84
N ILE A 16 -0.21 34.49 -40.58
CA ILE A 16 -1.22 33.44 -40.39
C ILE A 16 -1.65 33.49 -38.93
N ALA A 17 -2.84 34.02 -38.69
CA ALA A 17 -3.50 33.92 -37.38
C ALA A 17 -3.92 32.46 -37.16
N VAL A 18 -3.12 31.73 -36.40
CA VAL A 18 -3.52 30.42 -35.87
C VAL A 18 -4.41 30.66 -34.67
N THR A 19 -5.71 30.60 -34.89
CA THR A 19 -6.71 30.52 -33.80
C THR A 19 -6.61 29.12 -33.19
N ALA A 20 -5.77 28.97 -32.19
CA ALA A 20 -5.74 27.75 -31.36
C ALA A 20 -7.04 27.70 -30.56
N MET A 21 -7.98 26.90 -30.99
CA MET A 21 -9.08 26.45 -30.15
C MET A 21 -8.50 25.49 -29.08
N LEU A 22 -8.12 26.03 -27.94
CA LEU A 22 -7.88 25.31 -26.71
C LEU A 22 -9.22 24.90 -26.12
N GLY A 23 -9.85 23.89 -26.70
CA GLY A 23 -10.90 23.11 -26.11
C GLY A 23 -10.28 21.95 -25.30
N ALA A 24 -9.52 22.24 -24.26
CA ALA A 24 -9.18 21.24 -23.27
C ALA A 24 -10.46 21.00 -22.44
N ALA A 25 -11.26 20.01 -22.83
CA ALA A 25 -12.21 19.42 -21.93
C ALA A 25 -11.40 18.85 -20.76
N GLU A 26 -11.35 19.56 -19.65
CA GLU A 26 -10.91 19.04 -18.37
C GLU A 26 -11.78 17.82 -18.08
N ALA A 27 -11.24 16.62 -18.29
CA ALA A 27 -11.84 15.41 -17.78
C ALA A 27 -11.63 15.40 -16.26
N THR A 28 -12.34 16.27 -15.56
CA THR A 28 -12.56 16.12 -14.13
C THR A 28 -13.26 14.78 -13.96
N LEU A 29 -12.69 13.89 -13.12
CA LEU A 29 -13.53 12.93 -12.41
C LEU A 29 -14.69 13.77 -11.85
N ALA A 30 -15.86 13.69 -12.46
CA ALA A 30 -17.06 14.17 -11.82
C ALA A 30 -17.05 13.50 -10.46
N ALA A 31 -17.18 14.27 -9.38
CA ALA A 31 -17.34 13.70 -8.06
C ALA A 31 -18.63 12.86 -8.12
N ALA A 32 -18.49 11.59 -8.46
CA ALA A 32 -19.59 10.68 -8.38
C ALA A 32 -19.93 10.60 -6.88
N ASP A 33 -21.19 10.80 -6.53
CA ASP A 33 -21.64 10.57 -5.18
C ASP A 33 -21.38 9.12 -4.80
N PRO A 34 -21.06 8.86 -3.52
CA PRO A 34 -20.92 7.49 -3.05
C PRO A 34 -22.17 6.69 -3.47
N PRO A 35 -22.01 5.46 -3.96
CA PRO A 35 -23.13 4.62 -4.35
C PRO A 35 -24.19 4.53 -3.24
N ALA A 36 -25.45 4.41 -3.64
CA ALA A 36 -26.57 4.35 -2.71
C ALA A 36 -26.39 3.24 -1.66
N GLY A 37 -26.67 3.56 -0.39
CA GLY A 37 -26.54 2.64 0.75
C GLY A 37 -25.17 2.61 1.41
N MET A 38 -24.15 3.29 0.90
CA MET A 38 -22.87 3.49 1.58
C MET A 38 -23.00 4.60 2.64
N GLN A 39 -22.37 4.37 3.78
CA GLN A 39 -22.32 5.34 4.87
C GLN A 39 -20.88 5.75 5.12
N LEU A 40 -20.52 6.96 4.70
CA LEU A 40 -19.26 7.61 5.04
C LEU A 40 -19.48 8.40 6.33
N ALA A 41 -18.67 8.11 7.35
CA ALA A 41 -18.66 8.92 8.56
C ALA A 41 -18.04 10.31 8.29
N PRO A 42 -18.27 11.31 9.16
CA PRO A 42 -17.53 12.56 9.11
C PRO A 42 -16.02 12.33 9.13
N LYS A 43 -15.29 13.15 8.37
CA LYS A 43 -13.83 13.11 8.36
C LYS A 43 -13.28 13.59 9.70
N GLN A 44 -12.30 12.85 10.20
CA GLN A 44 -11.49 13.27 11.34
C GLN A 44 -10.15 13.76 10.84
N VAL A 45 -9.73 14.92 11.30
CA VAL A 45 -8.51 15.58 10.84
C VAL A 45 -7.59 15.79 12.02
N THR A 46 -6.34 15.28 11.90
CA THR A 46 -5.26 15.52 12.84
C THR A 46 -4.23 16.43 12.18
N GLU A 47 -3.95 17.58 12.80
CA GLU A 47 -2.95 18.52 12.31
C GLU A 47 -1.57 18.19 12.86
N HIS A 48 -0.57 18.16 11.98
CA HIS A 48 0.82 17.90 12.33
C HIS A 48 1.65 19.16 12.14
N LYS A 49 2.31 19.60 13.22
CA LYS A 49 3.25 20.73 13.17
C LYS A 49 4.58 20.34 12.54
N VAL A 50 4.90 19.06 12.57
CA VAL A 50 6.11 18.46 12.02
C VAL A 50 5.77 17.81 10.69
N LYS A 51 6.74 17.75 9.78
CA LYS A 51 6.56 17.13 8.47
C LYS A 51 6.34 15.62 8.62
N VAL A 52 5.21 15.12 8.13
CA VAL A 52 4.98 13.69 7.95
C VAL A 52 5.71 13.23 6.68
N VAL A 53 6.69 12.34 6.81
CA VAL A 53 7.55 11.88 5.71
C VAL A 53 7.22 10.48 5.21
N ALA A 54 6.51 9.67 6.02
CA ALA A 54 5.99 8.38 5.63
C ALA A 54 4.71 8.04 6.41
N GLY A 55 3.74 7.49 5.73
CA GLY A 55 2.45 7.09 6.31
C GLY A 55 1.26 7.75 5.67
N PRO A 56 0.06 7.53 6.24
CA PRO A 56 -0.20 6.72 7.43
C PRO A 56 -0.24 5.20 7.16
N SER A 57 -0.13 4.39 8.22
CA SER A 57 -0.76 3.07 8.30
C SER A 57 -2.03 3.18 9.12
N VAL A 58 -3.06 2.43 8.80
CA VAL A 58 -4.35 2.44 9.50
C VAL A 58 -4.76 1.03 9.90
N GLN A 59 -5.35 0.88 11.08
CA GLN A 59 -6.04 -0.32 11.54
C GLN A 59 -7.34 0.08 12.23
N ILE A 60 -8.31 -0.80 12.23
CA ILE A 60 -9.59 -0.63 12.94
C ILE A 60 -9.88 -1.91 13.72
N ASP A 61 -10.10 -1.79 15.03
CA ASP A 61 -10.38 -2.94 15.88
C ASP A 61 -11.86 -3.37 15.82
N GLU A 62 -12.18 -4.51 16.45
CA GLU A 62 -13.55 -5.04 16.50
C GLU A 62 -14.56 -4.12 17.21
N ARG A 63 -14.12 -3.13 17.95
CA ARG A 63 -14.96 -2.10 18.56
C ARG A 63 -15.21 -0.91 17.63
N GLY A 64 -14.49 -0.83 16.49
CA GLY A 64 -14.53 0.30 15.57
C GLY A 64 -13.55 1.43 15.96
N VAL A 65 -12.61 1.16 16.83
CA VAL A 65 -11.56 2.12 17.23
C VAL A 65 -10.44 2.10 16.20
N VAL A 66 -10.10 3.26 15.66
CA VAL A 66 -9.04 3.43 14.66
C VAL A 66 -7.69 3.66 15.33
N SER A 67 -6.67 3.03 14.80
CA SER A 67 -5.26 3.22 15.14
C SER A 67 -4.47 3.68 13.91
N LEU A 68 -3.54 4.60 14.10
CA LEU A 68 -2.64 5.14 13.07
C LEU A 68 -1.19 4.97 13.48
N ALA A 69 -0.33 4.72 12.50
CA ALA A 69 1.12 4.84 12.66
C ALA A 69 1.71 5.63 11.48
N TRP A 70 2.72 6.47 11.75
CA TRP A 70 3.37 7.30 10.73
C TRP A 70 4.79 7.68 11.15
N MET A 71 5.53 8.30 10.26
CA MET A 71 6.85 8.84 10.54
C MET A 71 6.86 10.36 10.37
N GLU A 72 7.40 11.05 11.34
CA GLU A 72 7.68 12.48 11.32
C GLU A 72 9.17 12.76 11.14
N ASP A 73 9.50 13.90 10.53
CA ASP A 73 10.88 14.41 10.41
C ASP A 73 10.90 15.87 10.89
N ASP A 74 11.53 16.10 12.02
CA ASP A 74 11.84 17.44 12.56
C ASP A 74 13.33 17.71 12.43
N LYS A 75 13.73 18.39 11.34
CA LYS A 75 15.12 18.78 11.09
C LYS A 75 16.10 17.60 11.18
N ASP A 76 15.80 16.55 10.42
CA ASP A 76 16.55 15.28 10.36
C ASP A 76 16.42 14.37 11.59
N VAL A 77 15.63 14.76 12.59
CA VAL A 77 15.24 13.87 13.69
C VAL A 77 13.96 13.13 13.31
N ARG A 78 14.10 11.85 12.97
CA ARG A 78 12.97 11.02 12.55
C ARG A 78 12.37 10.26 13.70
N THR A 79 11.06 10.31 13.78
CA THR A 79 10.30 9.70 14.85
C THR A 79 9.14 8.91 14.29
N LEU A 80 9.03 7.67 14.73
CA LEU A 80 7.84 6.85 14.47
C LEU A 80 6.80 7.16 15.54
N MET A 81 5.60 7.47 15.10
CA MET A 81 4.48 7.85 15.94
C MET A 81 3.34 6.87 15.80
N TYR A 82 2.63 6.66 16.88
CA TYR A 82 1.41 5.88 16.97
C TYR A 82 0.34 6.71 17.66
N ALA A 83 -0.90 6.59 17.21
CA ALA A 83 -2.05 7.14 17.94
C ALA A 83 -3.27 6.24 17.75
N ARG A 84 -4.12 6.18 18.77
CA ARG A 84 -5.35 5.39 18.79
C ARG A 84 -6.53 6.26 19.22
N GLY A 85 -7.69 6.03 18.63
CA GLY A 85 -8.93 6.63 19.07
C GLY A 85 -9.35 6.15 20.46
N ASN A 86 -10.08 6.97 21.19
CA ASN A 86 -10.61 6.61 22.51
C ASN A 86 -11.92 5.83 22.42
N GLU A 87 -12.65 6.00 21.32
CA GLU A 87 -13.97 5.40 21.08
C GLU A 87 -14.21 5.13 19.58
N PRO A 88 -15.20 4.30 19.23
CA PRO A 88 -15.57 4.06 17.83
C PRO A 88 -15.93 5.37 17.11
N GLY A 89 -15.30 5.61 15.96
CA GLY A 89 -15.52 6.83 15.18
C GLY A 89 -15.07 8.11 15.87
N GLY A 90 -14.44 8.03 17.05
CA GLY A 90 -13.90 9.16 17.81
C GLY A 90 -12.59 9.68 17.23
N THR A 91 -12.19 10.89 17.66
CA THR A 91 -10.91 11.49 17.26
C THR A 91 -9.74 10.63 17.72
N VAL A 92 -8.70 10.60 16.90
CA VAL A 92 -7.43 9.95 17.26
C VAL A 92 -6.80 10.69 18.44
N GLY A 93 -6.37 9.93 19.44
CA GLY A 93 -5.78 10.47 20.68
C GLY A 93 -4.39 11.07 20.47
N SER A 94 -3.76 11.47 21.59
CA SER A 94 -2.41 12.03 21.56
C SER A 94 -1.39 11.02 21.04
N PRO A 95 -0.47 11.43 20.15
CA PRO A 95 0.55 10.54 19.60
C PRO A 95 1.54 10.06 20.67
N VAL A 96 1.97 8.81 20.50
CA VAL A 96 3.01 8.16 21.32
C VAL A 96 4.16 7.78 20.39
N ARG A 97 5.40 8.00 20.84
CA ARG A 97 6.61 7.61 20.11
C ARG A 97 6.82 6.09 20.20
N ILE A 98 7.15 5.45 19.07
CA ILE A 98 7.43 4.02 18.99
C ILE A 98 8.93 3.74 19.12
N ASN A 99 9.77 4.37 18.30
CA ASN A 99 11.21 4.16 18.28
C ASN A 99 11.90 4.84 19.47
N ARG A 100 13.04 4.31 19.89
CA ARG A 100 13.87 4.91 20.94
C ARG A 100 14.53 6.21 20.43
N PRO A 101 14.93 7.13 21.33
CA PRO A 101 15.60 8.38 20.94
C PRO A 101 16.90 8.20 20.16
N ASP A 102 17.61 7.09 20.40
CA ASP A 102 18.88 6.73 19.75
C ASP A 102 18.69 5.94 18.43
N GLU A 103 17.46 5.61 18.07
CA GLU A 103 17.11 4.92 16.82
C GLU A 103 16.71 5.93 15.74
N THR A 104 17.31 5.84 14.55
CA THR A 104 16.99 6.68 13.39
C THR A 104 16.24 5.87 12.35
N PRO A 105 14.90 6.01 12.27
CA PRO A 105 14.10 5.32 11.26
C PRO A 105 14.51 5.70 9.83
N TYR A 106 14.45 4.73 8.91
CA TYR A 106 14.74 4.92 7.50
C TYR A 106 13.52 5.51 6.77
N TRP A 107 13.67 6.69 6.19
CA TRP A 107 12.54 7.49 5.68
C TRP A 107 12.11 7.21 4.24
N ARG A 108 12.98 6.57 3.43
CA ARG A 108 12.65 6.27 2.02
C ARG A 108 11.76 5.05 1.85
N GLN A 109 11.40 4.46 2.94
CA GLN A 109 10.43 3.40 3.03
C GLN A 109 9.02 4.00 3.11
N GLU A 110 8.02 3.23 2.76
CA GLU A 110 6.62 3.57 3.01
C GLU A 110 6.32 3.62 4.51
N ALA A 111 5.04 3.87 4.87
CA ALA A 111 4.60 3.88 6.26
C ALA A 111 5.10 2.65 7.04
N PRO A 112 5.37 2.77 8.35
CA PRO A 112 5.65 1.61 9.19
C PRO A 112 4.52 0.59 9.06
N ALA A 113 4.81 -0.70 8.93
CA ALA A 113 3.77 -1.70 8.90
C ALA A 113 3.23 -1.93 10.32
N MET A 114 1.92 -2.06 10.47
CA MET A 114 1.27 -2.14 11.77
C MET A 114 0.16 -3.19 11.79
N VAL A 115 0.06 -3.90 12.91
CA VAL A 115 -1.06 -4.79 13.25
C VAL A 115 -1.54 -4.47 14.65
N VAL A 116 -2.87 -4.39 14.83
CA VAL A 116 -3.53 -4.18 16.12
C VAL A 116 -4.48 -5.34 16.41
N SER A 117 -4.42 -5.88 17.62
CA SER A 117 -5.31 -6.95 18.08
C SER A 117 -5.62 -6.77 19.57
N GLY A 118 -6.79 -6.23 19.87
CA GLY A 118 -7.13 -5.83 21.23
C GLY A 118 -6.20 -4.74 21.76
N ASP A 119 -5.49 -5.00 22.83
CA ASP A 119 -4.49 -4.09 23.40
C ASP A 119 -3.06 -4.37 22.91
N GLU A 120 -2.89 -5.36 22.04
CA GLU A 120 -1.60 -5.63 21.40
C GLU A 120 -1.44 -4.78 20.13
N VAL A 121 -0.31 -4.09 20.03
CA VAL A 121 0.10 -3.35 18.83
C VAL A 121 1.49 -3.80 18.44
N PHE A 122 1.67 -4.17 17.19
CA PHE A 122 2.93 -4.57 16.60
C PHE A 122 3.27 -3.63 15.45
N VAL A 123 4.51 -3.17 15.40
CA VAL A 123 4.98 -2.25 14.36
C VAL A 123 6.36 -2.69 13.87
N THR A 124 6.51 -2.80 12.55
CA THR A 124 7.81 -3.02 11.91
C THR A 124 8.25 -1.80 11.10
N TRP A 125 9.55 -1.57 11.06
CA TRP A 125 10.16 -0.48 10.27
C TRP A 125 11.62 -0.76 9.95
N GLY A 126 12.13 -0.11 8.91
CA GLY A 126 13.56 -0.05 8.63
C GLY A 126 14.26 0.95 9.57
N LEU A 127 15.31 0.51 10.27
CA LEU A 127 16.22 1.35 11.02
C LEU A 127 17.48 1.57 10.19
N MET A 128 17.99 2.81 10.11
CA MET A 128 19.28 3.07 9.49
C MET A 128 20.36 2.21 10.15
N HIS A 129 21.07 1.41 9.33
CA HIS A 129 22.13 0.57 9.87
C HIS A 129 23.25 1.44 10.48
N PRO A 130 23.76 1.13 11.70
CA PRO A 130 24.78 1.99 12.36
C PRO A 130 26.05 2.25 11.54
N LYS A 131 26.36 1.36 10.60
CA LYS A 131 27.50 1.49 9.68
C LYS A 131 27.08 1.96 8.28
N ALA A 132 25.83 2.43 8.10
CA ALA A 132 25.40 3.03 6.84
C ALA A 132 26.27 4.26 6.51
N GLY A 133 26.56 4.45 5.23
CA GLY A 133 27.39 5.54 4.77
C GLY A 133 27.24 5.80 3.28
N PRO A 134 28.02 6.70 2.70
CA PRO A 134 27.91 7.06 1.27
C PRO A 134 28.01 5.87 0.30
N GLN A 135 28.72 4.82 0.71
CA GLN A 135 28.91 3.61 -0.10
C GLN A 135 27.69 2.66 -0.01
N GLN A 136 26.94 2.73 1.08
CA GLN A 136 25.77 1.90 1.36
C GLN A 136 24.64 2.73 1.99
N PRO A 137 24.11 3.70 1.26
CA PRO A 137 23.12 4.65 1.80
C PRO A 137 21.75 4.01 2.06
N LEU A 138 21.53 2.79 1.57
CA LEU A 138 20.29 2.03 1.76
C LEU A 138 20.41 0.93 2.82
N ALA A 139 21.58 0.85 3.51
CA ALA A 139 21.78 -0.15 4.54
C ALA A 139 20.85 0.09 5.73
N THR A 140 20.10 -0.92 6.07
CA THR A 140 19.08 -0.88 7.12
C THR A 140 19.04 -2.17 7.91
N GLU A 141 18.53 -2.10 9.12
CA GLU A 141 18.05 -3.21 9.92
C GLU A 141 16.54 -3.19 9.95
N LEU A 142 15.89 -4.32 9.81
CA LEU A 142 14.44 -4.42 10.01
C LEU A 142 14.16 -4.65 11.50
N ARG A 143 13.32 -3.82 12.09
CA ARG A 143 12.96 -3.82 13.51
C ARG A 143 11.48 -4.12 13.72
N LEU A 144 11.17 -4.78 14.82
CA LEU A 144 9.83 -5.02 15.33
C LEU A 144 9.73 -4.51 16.76
N SER A 145 8.74 -3.68 17.05
CA SER A 145 8.37 -3.29 18.42
C SER A 145 6.94 -3.70 18.71
N ARG A 146 6.64 -3.93 19.98
CA ARG A 146 5.29 -4.27 20.44
C ARG A 146 4.86 -3.40 21.62
N SER A 147 3.55 -3.24 21.74
CA SER A 147 2.86 -2.72 22.91
C SER A 147 1.86 -3.76 23.37
N THR A 148 1.67 -3.89 24.68
CA THR A 148 0.66 -4.76 25.31
C THR A 148 -0.39 -3.98 26.10
N ASP A 149 -0.35 -2.65 26.03
CA ASP A 149 -1.19 -1.72 26.78
C ASP A 149 -2.04 -0.79 25.90
N GLY A 150 -2.30 -1.20 24.66
CA GLY A 150 -3.10 -0.43 23.69
C GLY A 150 -2.31 0.68 22.99
N GLY A 151 -0.97 0.60 22.99
CA GLY A 151 -0.08 1.59 22.37
C GLY A 151 0.25 2.77 23.27
N ARG A 152 0.02 2.68 24.58
CA ARG A 152 0.43 3.73 25.54
C ARG A 152 1.94 3.72 25.74
N THR A 153 2.55 2.53 25.68
CA THR A 153 4.00 2.35 25.72
C THR A 153 4.43 1.28 24.72
N PHE A 154 5.65 1.39 24.22
CA PHE A 154 6.27 0.40 23.34
C PHE A 154 7.52 -0.19 23.95
N GLU A 155 7.66 -1.51 23.87
CA GLU A 155 8.86 -2.21 24.30
C GLU A 155 10.04 -1.90 23.35
N PRO A 156 11.29 -2.08 23.81
CA PRO A 156 12.46 -1.99 22.94
C PRO A 156 12.31 -2.89 21.73
N SER A 157 12.70 -2.39 20.55
CA SER A 157 12.58 -3.13 19.31
C SER A 157 13.50 -4.36 19.28
N VAL A 158 13.03 -5.45 18.65
CA VAL A 158 13.85 -6.62 18.33
C VAL A 158 14.29 -6.59 16.87
N LEU A 159 15.46 -7.16 16.58
CA LEU A 159 15.99 -7.31 15.22
C LEU A 159 15.21 -8.43 14.49
N VAL A 160 14.77 -8.15 13.27
CA VAL A 160 14.03 -9.12 12.43
C VAL A 160 14.96 -9.86 11.46
N ASN A 161 15.86 -9.14 10.77
CA ASN A 161 16.85 -9.78 9.92
C ASN A 161 17.92 -10.49 10.76
N ASP A 162 18.34 -11.68 10.35
CA ASP A 162 19.26 -12.55 11.11
C ASP A 162 20.69 -12.55 10.58
N ASP A 163 20.99 -11.69 9.60
CA ASP A 163 22.32 -11.43 9.12
C ASP A 163 22.94 -10.17 9.74
N SER A 164 24.24 -9.98 9.55
CA SER A 164 24.99 -8.83 10.03
C SER A 164 25.53 -7.94 8.90
N GLY A 165 24.96 -8.09 7.70
CA GLY A 165 25.41 -7.36 6.52
C GLY A 165 25.02 -5.87 6.58
N VAL A 166 25.93 -4.99 6.09
CA VAL A 166 25.63 -3.57 5.89
C VAL A 166 24.91 -3.42 4.53
N ILE A 167 23.69 -3.87 4.48
CA ILE A 167 22.88 -4.04 3.27
C ILE A 167 21.44 -3.59 3.50
N GLN A 168 20.63 -3.65 2.45
CA GLN A 168 19.24 -3.26 2.47
C GLN A 168 18.35 -4.34 3.09
N HIS A 169 17.54 -3.96 4.10
CA HIS A 169 16.39 -4.70 4.62
C HIS A 169 15.22 -3.72 4.72
N THR A 170 14.40 -3.63 3.68
CA THR A 170 13.40 -2.56 3.54
C THR A 170 12.11 -3.06 2.92
N PHE A 171 11.12 -2.16 2.84
CA PHE A 171 9.83 -2.39 2.18
C PHE A 171 9.12 -3.62 2.74
N ASP A 172 9.12 -3.68 4.06
CA ASP A 172 8.53 -4.76 4.84
C ASP A 172 7.01 -4.69 4.89
N SER A 173 6.41 -5.84 5.10
CA SER A 173 5.02 -6.03 5.47
C SER A 173 4.93 -6.84 6.76
N LEU A 174 3.88 -6.56 7.54
CA LEU A 174 3.57 -7.24 8.79
C LEU A 174 2.11 -7.70 8.75
N HIS A 175 1.87 -8.94 9.14
CA HIS A 175 0.55 -9.52 9.19
C HIS A 175 0.41 -10.43 10.42
N ARG A 176 -0.80 -10.51 10.99
CA ARG A 176 -1.13 -11.46 12.06
C ARG A 176 -2.11 -12.49 11.53
N GLY A 177 -1.70 -13.74 11.55
CA GLY A 177 -2.55 -14.84 11.15
C GLY A 177 -3.69 -15.14 12.15
N PRO A 178 -4.67 -15.97 11.75
CA PRO A 178 -5.78 -16.37 12.62
C PRO A 178 -5.31 -17.16 13.84
N ASP A 179 -4.15 -17.78 13.78
CA ASP A 179 -3.49 -18.50 14.87
C ASP A 179 -2.72 -17.59 15.85
N GLY A 180 -2.73 -16.27 15.60
CA GLY A 180 -2.06 -15.26 16.42
C GLY A 180 -0.57 -15.08 16.13
N ARG A 181 0.01 -15.86 15.25
CA ARG A 181 1.40 -15.69 14.81
C ARG A 181 1.57 -14.38 14.02
N LEU A 182 2.74 -13.78 14.17
CA LEU A 182 3.12 -12.63 13.32
C LEU A 182 3.97 -13.15 12.16
N TYR A 183 3.67 -12.63 10.99
CA TYR A 183 4.40 -12.88 9.75
C TYR A 183 4.97 -11.58 9.22
N MET A 184 6.23 -11.60 8.81
CA MET A 184 6.96 -10.49 8.24
C MET A 184 7.55 -10.92 6.91
N ALA A 185 7.50 -10.05 5.91
CA ALA A 185 8.20 -10.23 4.63
C ALA A 185 8.83 -8.91 4.22
N TRP A 186 10.00 -8.95 3.56
CA TRP A 186 10.75 -7.75 3.18
C TRP A 186 11.64 -7.98 1.97
N ILE A 187 12.19 -6.90 1.45
CA ILE A 187 13.21 -6.90 0.41
C ILE A 187 14.59 -6.98 1.08
N ASP A 188 15.38 -7.96 0.72
CA ASP A 188 16.64 -8.30 1.36
C ASP A 188 17.79 -8.36 0.36
N GLY A 189 18.85 -7.60 0.63
CA GLY A 189 20.03 -7.50 -0.21
C GLY A 189 21.15 -8.49 0.10
N ARG A 190 20.97 -9.42 1.06
CA ARG A 190 22.04 -10.29 1.58
C ARG A 190 22.70 -11.21 0.55
N ASP A 191 22.01 -11.53 -0.52
CA ASP A 191 22.57 -12.39 -1.58
C ASP A 191 23.62 -11.70 -2.44
N GLY A 192 23.82 -10.38 -2.30
CA GLY A 192 24.79 -9.60 -3.07
C GLY A 192 24.52 -9.55 -4.57
N LYS A 193 23.32 -9.93 -5.01
CA LYS A 193 22.88 -9.88 -6.41
C LYS A 193 22.43 -8.47 -6.78
N LYS A 194 22.37 -8.18 -8.06
CA LYS A 194 21.85 -6.91 -8.58
C LYS A 194 20.41 -6.69 -8.15
N GLU A 195 19.57 -7.72 -8.27
CA GLU A 195 18.22 -7.77 -7.75
C GLU A 195 18.22 -8.50 -6.41
N PRO A 196 17.66 -7.87 -5.34
CA PRO A 196 17.55 -8.50 -4.03
C PRO A 196 16.56 -9.67 -4.03
N GLY A 197 16.54 -10.41 -2.92
CA GLY A 197 15.55 -11.44 -2.65
C GLY A 197 14.36 -10.93 -1.88
N THR A 198 13.26 -11.68 -1.92
CA THR A 198 12.16 -11.59 -0.96
C THR A 198 12.43 -12.58 0.16
N TYR A 199 12.45 -12.08 1.40
CA TYR A 199 12.65 -12.88 2.60
C TYR A 199 11.44 -12.78 3.52
N ALA A 200 11.25 -13.79 4.36
CA ALA A 200 10.19 -13.85 5.35
C ALA A 200 10.71 -14.38 6.69
N ALA A 201 10.04 -14.00 7.75
CA ALA A 201 10.20 -14.54 9.08
C ALA A 201 8.85 -14.49 9.82
N ARG A 202 8.80 -15.13 10.99
CA ARG A 202 7.61 -15.16 11.84
C ARG A 202 7.99 -15.00 13.31
N SER A 203 7.04 -14.60 14.12
CA SER A 203 7.13 -14.66 15.57
C SER A 203 6.04 -15.58 16.09
N LEU A 204 6.42 -16.51 16.97
CA LEU A 204 5.54 -17.50 17.57
C LEU A 204 5.16 -17.14 19.02
N ASP A 205 5.75 -16.07 19.54
CA ASP A 205 5.69 -15.63 20.93
C ASP A 205 5.24 -14.16 21.06
N ARG A 206 4.34 -13.74 20.18
CA ARG A 206 3.74 -12.41 20.20
C ARG A 206 4.79 -11.31 20.08
N GLY A 207 5.75 -11.47 19.18
CA GLY A 207 6.76 -10.46 18.84
C GLY A 207 7.93 -10.36 19.83
N ALA A 208 8.06 -11.29 20.79
CA ALA A 208 9.20 -11.29 21.70
C ALA A 208 10.48 -11.75 21.00
N THR A 209 10.38 -12.72 20.11
CA THR A 209 11.48 -13.19 19.27
C THR A 209 11.02 -13.42 17.82
N VAL A 210 11.99 -13.51 16.92
CA VAL A 210 11.76 -13.76 15.49
C VAL A 210 12.49 -15.05 15.11
N THR A 211 11.85 -15.90 14.32
CA THR A 211 12.44 -17.13 13.78
C THR A 211 13.56 -16.83 12.80
N LYS A 212 14.35 -17.87 12.46
CA LYS A 212 15.32 -17.80 11.36
C LYS A 212 14.64 -17.30 10.08
N ASN A 213 15.34 -16.43 9.36
CA ASN A 213 14.84 -15.88 8.12
C ASN A 213 14.85 -16.94 7.00
N LEU A 214 13.79 -16.92 6.20
CA LEU A 214 13.60 -17.82 5.06
C LEU A 214 13.61 -16.99 3.78
N LYS A 215 14.42 -17.40 2.81
CA LYS A 215 14.36 -16.86 1.45
C LYS A 215 13.12 -17.41 0.76
N VAL A 216 12.21 -16.52 0.36
CA VAL A 216 11.00 -16.89 -0.39
C VAL A 216 11.32 -17.02 -1.86
N ASP A 217 12.05 -16.04 -2.43
CA ASP A 217 12.41 -16.04 -3.85
C ASP A 217 13.51 -15.00 -4.13
N GLU A 218 13.99 -14.98 -5.37
CA GLU A 218 14.97 -14.04 -5.88
C GLU A 218 14.41 -13.15 -6.99
N GLY A 219 15.18 -12.13 -7.41
CA GLY A 219 14.76 -11.23 -8.50
C GLY A 219 13.66 -10.26 -8.08
N THR A 220 13.70 -9.76 -6.85
CA THR A 220 12.72 -8.82 -6.31
C THR A 220 13.02 -7.40 -6.75
N CYS A 221 11.97 -6.63 -7.08
CA CYS A 221 12.09 -5.20 -7.33
C CYS A 221 12.53 -4.46 -6.05
N VAL A 222 13.62 -3.71 -6.13
CA VAL A 222 14.29 -3.07 -4.98
C VAL A 222 13.45 -2.06 -4.18
N CYS A 223 12.27 -1.68 -4.67
CA CYS A 223 11.52 -0.54 -4.14
C CYS A 223 9.99 -0.74 -4.10
N CYS A 224 9.50 -1.95 -4.32
CA CYS A 224 8.07 -2.23 -4.23
C CYS A 224 7.82 -3.09 -3.01
N ARG A 225 7.17 -2.52 -2.00
CA ARG A 225 6.83 -3.17 -0.75
C ARG A 225 6.19 -4.55 -0.99
N THR A 226 6.55 -5.52 -0.17
CA THR A 226 5.88 -6.81 -0.10
C THR A 226 4.48 -6.67 0.48
N ALA A 227 3.61 -7.66 0.28
CA ALA A 227 2.32 -7.74 0.95
C ALA A 227 2.13 -9.13 1.54
N LEU A 228 1.38 -9.22 2.65
CA LEU A 228 1.06 -10.46 3.37
C LEU A 228 -0.44 -10.58 3.56
N ALA A 229 -0.96 -11.79 3.46
CA ALA A 229 -2.31 -12.16 3.86
C ALA A 229 -2.35 -13.62 4.32
N THR A 230 -3.37 -13.98 5.11
CA THR A 230 -3.63 -15.37 5.47
C THR A 230 -5.07 -15.76 5.13
N GLY A 231 -5.24 -16.96 4.63
CA GLY A 231 -6.55 -17.57 4.45
C GLY A 231 -7.14 -18.07 5.78
N PRO A 232 -8.44 -18.36 5.82
CA PRO A 232 -9.11 -18.91 7.00
C PRO A 232 -8.60 -20.31 7.37
N ASP A 233 -8.00 -21.01 6.43
CA ASP A 233 -7.38 -22.34 6.62
C ASP A 233 -5.90 -22.24 7.06
N GLY A 234 -5.38 -21.04 7.32
CA GLY A 234 -3.99 -20.80 7.72
C GLY A 234 -3.01 -20.71 6.55
N THR A 235 -3.43 -20.84 5.30
CA THR A 235 -2.56 -20.60 4.15
C THR A 235 -2.01 -19.18 4.19
N LEU A 236 -0.68 -19.04 4.22
CA LEU A 236 0.02 -17.75 4.19
C LEU A 236 0.37 -17.38 2.76
N TYR A 237 0.13 -16.14 2.38
CA TYR A 237 0.46 -15.58 1.07
C TYR A 237 1.44 -14.43 1.22
N VAL A 238 2.44 -14.40 0.33
CA VAL A 238 3.38 -13.28 0.17
C VAL A 238 3.31 -12.80 -1.28
N ALA A 239 3.08 -11.52 -1.51
CA ALA A 239 3.15 -10.89 -2.82
C ALA A 239 4.31 -9.91 -2.92
N TRP A 240 4.92 -9.83 -4.09
CA TRP A 240 5.95 -8.83 -4.42
C TRP A 240 5.98 -8.60 -5.93
N ARG A 241 6.75 -7.60 -6.32
CA ARG A 241 7.04 -7.37 -7.73
C ARG A 241 8.35 -8.07 -8.10
N LYS A 242 8.24 -9.09 -8.95
CA LYS A 242 9.39 -9.85 -9.47
C LYS A 242 9.90 -9.24 -10.77
N ILE A 243 11.21 -9.26 -10.94
CA ILE A 243 11.92 -8.86 -12.16
C ILE A 243 12.35 -10.12 -12.90
N PHE A 244 11.86 -10.28 -14.11
CA PHE A 244 12.26 -11.32 -15.04
C PHE A 244 13.30 -10.80 -16.05
N GLU A 245 13.83 -11.68 -16.89
CA GLU A 245 14.74 -11.32 -17.96
C GLU A 245 14.17 -10.18 -18.83
N GLY A 246 15.01 -9.28 -19.31
CA GLY A 246 14.57 -8.12 -20.08
C GLY A 246 13.92 -7.00 -19.28
N ASN A 247 14.06 -6.98 -17.93
CA ASN A 247 13.39 -6.06 -17.02
C ASN A 247 11.84 -6.15 -17.07
N VAL A 248 11.31 -7.30 -17.44
CA VAL A 248 9.87 -7.57 -17.35
C VAL A 248 9.48 -7.65 -15.88
N ARG A 249 8.48 -6.88 -15.48
CA ARG A 249 8.00 -6.76 -14.10
C ARG A 249 6.61 -7.31 -13.96
N GLU A 250 6.49 -8.32 -13.10
CA GLU A 250 5.22 -8.96 -12.80
C GLU A 250 4.92 -8.89 -11.30
N THR A 251 3.65 -8.77 -10.97
CA THR A 251 3.18 -9.05 -9.61
C THR A 251 3.04 -10.55 -9.46
N VAL A 252 3.70 -11.12 -8.45
CA VAL A 252 3.68 -12.55 -8.16
C VAL A 252 3.23 -12.81 -6.73
N VAL A 253 2.69 -14.00 -6.48
CA VAL A 253 2.27 -14.49 -5.16
C VAL A 253 2.88 -15.86 -4.92
N ALA A 254 3.57 -16.03 -3.80
CA ALA A 254 3.93 -17.34 -3.25
C ALA A 254 3.03 -17.66 -2.06
N ARG A 255 2.80 -18.95 -1.83
CA ARG A 255 2.03 -19.42 -0.67
C ARG A 255 2.82 -20.41 0.16
N SER A 256 2.50 -20.44 1.43
CA SER A 256 2.95 -21.42 2.40
C SER A 256 1.73 -22.14 2.98
N LEU A 257 1.78 -23.47 3.06
CA LEU A 257 0.72 -24.33 3.62
C LEU A 257 1.09 -24.84 5.02
N ASP A 258 2.27 -24.50 5.51
CA ASP A 258 2.86 -24.97 6.77
C ASP A 258 3.12 -23.84 7.78
N GLY A 259 2.42 -22.72 7.60
CA GLY A 259 2.54 -21.56 8.51
C GLY A 259 3.86 -20.82 8.35
N GLY A 260 4.41 -20.74 7.14
CA GLY A 260 5.61 -19.96 6.80
C GLY A 260 6.92 -20.71 7.04
N GLU A 261 6.90 -22.05 7.13
CA GLU A 261 8.12 -22.85 7.20
C GLU A 261 8.75 -23.04 5.82
N THR A 262 7.91 -23.23 4.81
CA THR A 262 8.33 -23.28 3.40
C THR A 262 7.36 -22.52 2.50
N PHE A 263 7.82 -22.11 1.33
CA PHE A 263 6.98 -21.48 0.31
C PHE A 263 7.06 -22.27 -1.01
N GLU A 264 5.91 -22.39 -1.67
CA GLU A 264 5.86 -22.91 -3.03
C GLU A 264 6.38 -21.87 -4.04
N ALA A 265 6.72 -22.31 -5.25
CA ALA A 265 7.14 -21.41 -6.31
C ALA A 265 6.07 -20.33 -6.58
N PRO A 266 6.48 -19.07 -6.84
CA PRO A 266 5.53 -17.99 -7.05
C PRO A 266 4.74 -18.15 -8.35
N VAL A 267 3.48 -17.69 -8.32
CA VAL A 267 2.56 -17.64 -9.46
C VAL A 267 2.40 -16.20 -9.91
N ILE A 268 2.46 -15.96 -11.22
CA ILE A 268 2.21 -14.64 -11.83
C ILE A 268 0.71 -14.34 -11.75
N VAL A 269 0.37 -13.13 -11.26
CA VAL A 269 -1.03 -12.73 -11.05
C VAL A 269 -1.68 -12.22 -12.35
N GLY A 270 -1.03 -11.29 -13.05
CA GLY A 270 -1.67 -10.52 -14.12
C GLY A 270 -1.12 -10.74 -15.53
N HIS A 271 0.03 -11.39 -15.68
CA HIS A 271 0.74 -11.55 -16.96
C HIS A 271 0.83 -10.23 -17.73
N ASP A 272 1.34 -9.21 -17.05
CA ASP A 272 1.35 -7.83 -17.54
C ASP A 272 2.37 -7.57 -18.64
N GLN A 273 3.47 -8.33 -18.66
CA GLN A 273 4.61 -8.17 -19.58
C GLN A 273 5.17 -6.73 -19.55
N TRP A 274 5.11 -6.09 -18.39
CA TRP A 274 5.52 -4.70 -18.21
C TRP A 274 7.04 -4.56 -18.20
N VAL A 275 7.61 -3.98 -19.23
CA VAL A 275 9.04 -3.68 -19.31
C VAL A 275 9.32 -2.31 -18.71
N PHE A 276 10.04 -2.28 -17.58
CA PHE A 276 10.35 -1.04 -16.88
C PHE A 276 11.74 -1.07 -16.23
N PRO A 277 12.78 -0.45 -16.83
CA PRO A 277 14.17 -0.53 -16.36
C PRO A 277 14.48 0.48 -15.23
N ALA A 278 13.51 0.83 -14.39
CA ALA A 278 13.65 1.79 -13.30
C ALA A 278 12.89 1.32 -12.03
N CYS A 279 12.85 2.15 -11.00
CA CYS A 279 12.12 1.87 -9.74
C CYS A 279 10.72 2.46 -9.78
N PRO A 280 9.66 1.66 -9.89
CA PRO A 280 8.30 2.17 -9.95
C PRO A 280 7.75 2.63 -8.59
N HIS A 281 8.23 2.08 -7.46
CA HIS A 281 7.70 2.34 -6.12
C HIS A 281 6.17 2.12 -5.99
N ARG A 282 5.67 1.05 -6.61
CA ARG A 282 4.23 0.74 -6.65
C ARG A 282 3.97 -0.68 -6.17
N PRO A 283 3.72 -0.85 -4.87
CA PRO A 283 3.44 -2.16 -4.28
C PRO A 283 2.10 -2.74 -4.78
N ALA A 284 1.94 -4.05 -4.60
CA ALA A 284 0.65 -4.70 -4.60
C ALA A 284 0.04 -4.70 -3.20
N SER A 285 -1.27 -4.91 -3.10
CA SER A 285 -1.97 -5.15 -1.84
C SER A 285 -2.86 -6.38 -1.97
N MET A 286 -3.04 -7.11 -0.87
CA MET A 286 -3.79 -8.37 -0.83
C MET A 286 -4.77 -8.43 0.34
N GLY A 287 -5.81 -9.24 0.17
CA GLY A 287 -6.73 -9.61 1.24
C GLY A 287 -7.41 -10.94 0.94
N VAL A 288 -7.93 -11.60 1.95
CA VAL A 288 -8.63 -12.89 1.82
C VAL A 288 -9.97 -12.80 2.54
N ASP A 289 -11.05 -13.28 1.91
CA ASP A 289 -12.37 -13.36 2.54
C ASP A 289 -12.52 -14.63 3.38
N ARG A 290 -13.63 -14.73 4.10
CA ARG A 290 -13.94 -15.89 4.97
C ARG A 290 -14.06 -17.21 4.22
N GLU A 291 -14.38 -17.18 2.93
CA GLU A 291 -14.48 -18.38 2.09
C GLU A 291 -13.15 -18.78 1.45
N GLY A 292 -12.09 -17.98 1.69
CA GLY A 292 -10.73 -18.27 1.23
C GLY A 292 -10.40 -17.71 -0.15
N ARG A 293 -11.25 -16.85 -0.74
CA ARG A 293 -10.87 -16.14 -1.98
C ARG A 293 -9.79 -15.12 -1.67
N LEU A 294 -8.67 -15.23 -2.37
CA LEU A 294 -7.55 -14.30 -2.32
C LEU A 294 -7.76 -13.20 -3.37
N TYR A 295 -7.67 -11.95 -2.97
CA TYR A 295 -7.74 -10.78 -3.85
C TYR A 295 -6.38 -10.11 -3.89
N VAL A 296 -5.97 -9.67 -5.08
CA VAL A 296 -4.73 -8.93 -5.32
C VAL A 296 -5.05 -7.70 -6.14
N VAL A 297 -4.61 -6.53 -5.68
CA VAL A 297 -4.65 -5.28 -6.44
C VAL A 297 -3.23 -4.80 -6.70
N TRP A 298 -2.96 -4.30 -7.90
CA TRP A 298 -1.63 -3.80 -8.27
C TRP A 298 -1.70 -2.74 -9.36
N TYR A 299 -0.60 -2.03 -9.50
CA TYR A 299 -0.35 -1.10 -10.60
C TYR A 299 0.50 -1.76 -11.68
N THR A 300 0.21 -1.45 -12.94
CA THR A 300 1.04 -1.79 -14.10
C THR A 300 0.77 -0.83 -15.24
N GLU A 301 1.70 -0.73 -16.18
CA GLU A 301 1.48 -0.03 -17.45
C GLU A 301 1.31 -1.05 -18.60
N GLY A 302 1.58 -2.34 -18.34
CA GLY A 302 1.43 -3.41 -19.33
C GLY A 302 2.33 -3.23 -20.54
N THR A 303 1.89 -3.77 -21.67
CA THR A 303 2.54 -3.63 -22.97
C THR A 303 2.06 -2.40 -23.75
N ASP A 304 0.96 -1.80 -23.33
CA ASP A 304 0.35 -0.60 -23.94
C ASP A 304 0.81 0.71 -23.29
N GLU A 305 1.70 0.61 -22.29
CA GLU A 305 2.27 1.74 -21.53
C GLU A 305 1.20 2.67 -20.91
N ILE A 306 0.02 2.10 -20.60
CA ILE A 306 -1.08 2.85 -19.99
C ILE A 306 -1.12 2.62 -18.48
N PRO A 307 -0.83 3.64 -17.66
CA PRO A 307 -0.92 3.55 -16.21
C PRO A 307 -2.27 3.03 -15.73
N SER A 308 -2.28 1.91 -15.03
CA SER A 308 -3.51 1.23 -14.69
C SER A 308 -3.44 0.53 -13.32
N VAL A 309 -4.56 0.54 -12.61
CA VAL A 309 -4.80 -0.28 -11.42
C VAL A 309 -5.68 -1.45 -11.83
N TYR A 310 -5.19 -2.66 -11.56
CA TYR A 310 -5.91 -3.91 -11.81
C TYR A 310 -6.16 -4.66 -10.52
N LEU A 311 -7.20 -5.48 -10.55
CA LEU A 311 -7.50 -6.47 -9.52
C LEU A 311 -7.71 -7.83 -10.20
N ALA A 312 -7.21 -8.89 -9.55
CA ALA A 312 -7.56 -10.27 -9.82
C ALA A 312 -7.83 -11.02 -8.51
N TYR A 313 -8.51 -12.14 -8.58
CA TYR A 313 -8.75 -13.01 -7.43
C TYR A 313 -8.43 -14.48 -7.75
N SER A 314 -8.22 -15.27 -6.72
CA SER A 314 -7.98 -16.70 -6.78
C SER A 314 -8.95 -17.43 -5.85
N ASP A 315 -9.60 -18.49 -6.34
CA ASP A 315 -10.48 -19.37 -5.59
C ASP A 315 -9.81 -20.70 -5.21
N ASP A 316 -8.56 -20.90 -5.64
CA ASP A 316 -7.83 -22.17 -5.50
C ASP A 316 -6.55 -22.01 -4.67
N ARG A 317 -6.56 -21.07 -3.71
CA ARG A 317 -5.43 -20.75 -2.83
C ARG A 317 -4.21 -20.22 -3.58
N GLY A 318 -4.39 -19.35 -4.54
CA GLY A 318 -3.29 -18.72 -5.27
C GLY A 318 -2.60 -19.63 -6.30
N LYS A 319 -3.18 -20.77 -6.69
CA LYS A 319 -2.63 -21.59 -7.78
C LYS A 319 -2.88 -20.96 -9.13
N THR A 320 -4.06 -20.39 -9.31
CA THR A 320 -4.46 -19.66 -10.51
C THR A 320 -5.19 -18.40 -10.16
N PHE A 321 -5.19 -17.41 -11.05
CA PHE A 321 -5.89 -16.14 -10.88
C PHE A 321 -6.91 -15.94 -12.00
N SER A 322 -7.99 -15.22 -11.67
CA SER A 322 -8.99 -14.76 -12.64
C SER A 322 -8.36 -13.83 -13.68
N GLU A 323 -9.08 -13.59 -14.77
CA GLU A 323 -8.79 -12.46 -15.65
C GLU A 323 -8.73 -11.15 -14.83
N LYS A 324 -7.71 -10.34 -15.13
CA LYS A 324 -7.50 -9.07 -14.44
C LYS A 324 -8.54 -8.03 -14.85
N ARG A 325 -9.10 -7.35 -13.87
CA ARG A 325 -10.07 -6.27 -14.04
C ARG A 325 -9.43 -4.91 -13.83
N LYS A 326 -9.51 -4.04 -14.83
CA LYS A 326 -9.10 -2.64 -14.68
C LYS A 326 -10.11 -1.87 -13.82
N LEU A 327 -9.62 -1.14 -12.81
CA LEU A 327 -10.45 -0.38 -11.88
C LEU A 327 -10.47 1.13 -12.19
N ASN A 328 -9.34 1.72 -12.54
CA ASN A 328 -9.30 3.14 -12.86
C ASN A 328 -9.93 3.43 -14.23
N THR A 329 -10.75 4.47 -14.29
CA THR A 329 -11.47 4.90 -15.49
C THR A 329 -11.05 6.29 -15.99
N ALA A 330 -10.35 7.05 -15.14
CA ALA A 330 -9.88 8.37 -15.50
C ALA A 330 -8.86 8.30 -16.66
N ARG A 331 -8.93 9.29 -17.55
CA ARG A 331 -7.97 9.48 -18.65
C ARG A 331 -7.03 10.63 -18.31
N ASN A 332 -5.78 10.55 -18.78
CA ASN A 332 -4.76 11.58 -18.54
C ASN A 332 -4.42 11.78 -17.06
N THR A 333 -4.55 10.73 -16.26
CA THR A 333 -4.12 10.66 -14.87
C THR A 333 -3.19 9.47 -14.67
N PHE A 334 -2.42 9.51 -13.59
CA PHE A 334 -1.55 8.42 -13.17
C PHE A 334 -2.11 7.86 -11.85
N PRO A 335 -2.79 6.70 -11.88
CA PRO A 335 -3.16 6.04 -10.65
C PRO A 335 -1.90 5.57 -9.91
N ASP A 336 -1.89 5.62 -8.58
CA ASP A 336 -0.73 5.25 -7.78
C ASP A 336 -1.12 4.67 -6.43
N HIS A 337 -0.23 3.88 -5.83
CA HIS A 337 -0.37 3.31 -4.49
C HIS A 337 -1.73 2.65 -4.22
N PRO A 338 -2.18 1.68 -5.04
CA PRO A 338 -3.42 0.99 -4.77
C PRO A 338 -3.32 0.15 -3.51
N GLN A 339 -4.34 0.25 -2.67
CA GLN A 339 -4.52 -0.55 -1.45
C GLN A 339 -5.90 -1.18 -1.47
N LEU A 340 -6.04 -2.36 -0.88
CA LEU A 340 -7.35 -2.99 -0.70
C LEU A 340 -7.55 -3.48 0.73
N ALA A 341 -8.81 -3.52 1.14
CA ALA A 341 -9.27 -4.26 2.30
C ALA A 341 -10.46 -5.12 1.89
N VAL A 342 -10.52 -6.32 2.43
CA VAL A 342 -11.58 -7.31 2.16
C VAL A 342 -12.19 -7.70 3.49
N ASP A 343 -13.49 -7.56 3.63
CA ASP A 343 -14.20 -8.00 4.82
C ASP A 343 -14.51 -9.52 4.78
N PRO A 344 -14.92 -10.11 5.90
CA PRO A 344 -15.25 -11.54 5.94
C PRO A 344 -16.35 -11.96 4.95
N ALA A 345 -17.23 -11.06 4.54
CA ALA A 345 -18.30 -11.34 3.57
C ALA A 345 -17.83 -11.24 2.10
N GLY A 346 -16.58 -10.87 1.86
CA GLY A 346 -16.01 -10.68 0.52
C GLY A 346 -16.39 -9.34 -0.11
N ARG A 347 -16.82 -8.34 0.71
CA ARG A 347 -16.93 -6.97 0.23
C ARG A 347 -15.53 -6.37 0.17
N VAL A 348 -15.20 -5.75 -0.97
CA VAL A 348 -13.85 -5.25 -1.26
C VAL A 348 -13.89 -3.74 -1.38
N VAL A 349 -13.04 -3.05 -0.66
CA VAL A 349 -12.75 -1.63 -0.85
C VAL A 349 -11.36 -1.50 -1.43
N VAL A 350 -11.24 -0.86 -2.59
CA VAL A 350 -9.97 -0.48 -3.20
C VAL A 350 -9.83 1.02 -3.17
N ILE A 351 -8.69 1.52 -2.70
CA ILE A 351 -8.37 2.94 -2.60
C ILE A 351 -7.03 3.19 -3.31
N TRP A 352 -6.91 4.31 -4.04
CA TRP A 352 -5.67 4.70 -4.71
C TRP A 352 -5.58 6.20 -4.92
N GLU A 353 -4.42 6.69 -5.31
CA GLU A 353 -4.22 8.06 -5.77
C GLU A 353 -4.53 8.18 -7.28
N GLU A 354 -5.22 9.22 -7.68
CA GLU A 354 -5.27 9.68 -9.07
C GLU A 354 -4.50 10.98 -9.20
N GLN A 355 -3.34 10.90 -9.86
CA GLN A 355 -2.44 12.04 -10.01
C GLN A 355 -2.63 12.72 -11.37
N ALA A 356 -2.80 14.03 -11.33
CA ALA A 356 -2.77 14.92 -12.49
C ALA A 356 -1.83 16.08 -12.18
N PRO A 357 -1.41 16.89 -13.16
CA PRO A 357 -0.40 17.94 -12.96
C PRO A 357 -0.67 18.89 -11.79
N VAL A 358 -1.93 19.22 -11.55
CA VAL A 358 -2.34 20.16 -10.48
C VAL A 358 -3.22 19.53 -9.41
N LYS A 359 -3.64 18.29 -9.60
CA LYS A 359 -4.55 17.57 -8.68
C LYS A 359 -3.91 16.25 -8.23
N ARG A 360 -4.24 15.86 -7.02
CA ARG A 360 -3.94 14.53 -6.50
C ARG A 360 -5.12 14.12 -5.65
N ASP A 361 -5.95 13.27 -6.22
CA ASP A 361 -7.20 12.84 -5.64
C ASP A 361 -7.04 11.45 -5.00
N VAL A 362 -7.72 11.22 -3.90
CA VAL A 362 -7.91 9.90 -3.30
C VAL A 362 -9.24 9.36 -3.80
N VAL A 363 -9.18 8.21 -4.44
CA VAL A 363 -10.29 7.60 -5.14
C VAL A 363 -10.59 6.22 -4.56
N VAL A 364 -11.86 5.88 -4.49
CA VAL A 364 -12.36 4.61 -3.95
C VAL A 364 -13.23 3.92 -4.98
N SER A 365 -13.11 2.60 -5.07
CA SER A 365 -14.02 1.73 -5.80
C SER A 365 -14.37 0.53 -4.92
N VAL A 366 -15.61 0.08 -4.97
CA VAL A 366 -16.15 -0.92 -4.05
C VAL A 366 -16.80 -2.06 -4.81
N SER A 367 -16.59 -3.28 -4.33
CA SER A 367 -17.33 -4.46 -4.73
C SER A 367 -18.13 -5.00 -3.56
N THR A 368 -19.40 -5.38 -3.79
CA THR A 368 -20.25 -6.07 -2.82
C THR A 368 -20.62 -7.49 -3.27
N ASP A 369 -20.03 -7.97 -4.35
CA ASP A 369 -20.29 -9.26 -4.99
C ASP A 369 -19.02 -10.11 -5.14
N ARG A 370 -18.11 -9.99 -4.16
CA ARG A 370 -16.86 -10.76 -4.11
C ARG A 370 -15.94 -10.49 -5.31
N GLY A 371 -15.84 -9.21 -5.74
CA GLY A 371 -14.93 -8.79 -6.79
C GLY A 371 -15.43 -9.05 -8.22
N GLN A 372 -16.69 -9.51 -8.41
CA GLN A 372 -17.23 -9.74 -9.73
C GLN A 372 -17.57 -8.43 -10.45
N SER A 373 -18.02 -7.42 -9.71
CA SER A 373 -18.20 -6.07 -10.23
C SER A 373 -17.71 -5.02 -9.24
N PHE A 374 -17.43 -3.82 -9.74
CA PHE A 374 -16.99 -2.68 -8.95
C PHE A 374 -17.80 -1.44 -9.31
N THR A 375 -18.03 -0.58 -8.32
CA THR A 375 -18.61 0.75 -8.56
C THR A 375 -17.70 1.57 -9.48
N ALA A 376 -18.25 2.55 -10.17
CA ALA A 376 -17.41 3.61 -10.73
C ALA A 376 -16.58 4.24 -9.62
N PRO A 377 -15.29 4.57 -9.89
CA PRO A 377 -14.45 5.24 -8.90
C PRO A 377 -15.04 6.58 -8.46
N PHE A 378 -15.04 6.85 -7.16
CA PHE A 378 -15.50 8.11 -6.59
C PHE A 378 -14.44 8.73 -5.67
N LYS A 379 -14.39 10.04 -5.64
CA LYS A 379 -13.41 10.81 -4.89
C LYS A 379 -13.85 10.98 -3.43
N VAL A 380 -12.90 10.86 -2.47
CA VAL A 380 -13.19 11.02 -1.03
C VAL A 380 -12.46 12.20 -0.39
N ASN A 381 -11.39 12.73 -0.97
CA ASN A 381 -10.66 13.89 -0.44
C ASN A 381 -11.22 15.21 -1.00
N GLU A 382 -10.93 16.31 -0.31
CA GLU A 382 -11.32 17.67 -0.74
C GLU A 382 -10.12 18.45 -1.25
N ARG A 383 -8.95 18.19 -0.70
CA ARG A 383 -7.70 18.87 -1.02
C ARG A 383 -6.71 17.89 -1.63
N LYS A 384 -5.62 18.39 -2.21
CA LYS A 384 -4.53 17.57 -2.73
C LYS A 384 -4.06 16.59 -1.64
N SER A 385 -4.13 15.30 -1.92
CA SER A 385 -3.88 14.23 -0.94
C SER A 385 -2.96 13.16 -1.51
N GLN A 386 -2.34 12.39 -0.62
CA GLN A 386 -1.43 11.30 -0.99
C GLN A 386 -1.46 10.16 0.02
N THR A 387 -0.84 9.04 -0.36
CA THR A 387 -0.63 7.84 0.46
C THR A 387 -1.90 7.33 1.14
N PRO A 388 -2.97 7.06 0.38
CA PRO A 388 -4.18 6.51 0.94
C PRO A 388 -3.97 5.06 1.37
N VAL A 389 -4.56 4.70 2.50
CA VAL A 389 -4.58 3.35 3.04
C VAL A 389 -5.96 2.98 3.51
N VAL A 390 -6.24 1.68 3.56
CA VAL A 390 -7.53 1.14 4.03
C VAL A 390 -7.32 -0.11 4.86
N ALA A 391 -8.11 -0.24 5.91
CA ALA A 391 -8.20 -1.44 6.75
C ALA A 391 -9.67 -1.78 7.01
N VAL A 392 -9.94 -2.99 7.47
CA VAL A 392 -11.28 -3.45 7.80
C VAL A 392 -11.25 -4.33 9.06
N ASN A 393 -12.29 -4.28 9.88
CA ASN A 393 -12.48 -5.20 11.00
C ASN A 393 -13.37 -6.38 10.62
N GLY A 394 -13.49 -7.37 11.53
CA GLY A 394 -14.32 -8.56 11.32
C GLY A 394 -15.83 -8.28 11.20
N ARG A 395 -16.30 -7.06 11.56
CA ARG A 395 -17.69 -6.62 11.40
C ARG A 395 -17.97 -5.95 10.05
N GLY A 396 -16.93 -5.81 9.20
CA GLY A 396 -17.06 -5.17 7.88
C GLY A 396 -17.16 -3.65 7.95
N GLU A 397 -16.55 -3.03 8.96
CA GLU A 397 -16.34 -1.59 9.05
C GLU A 397 -14.96 -1.28 8.48
N PHE A 398 -14.90 -0.40 7.49
CA PHE A 398 -13.66 0.02 6.85
C PHE A 398 -13.18 1.33 7.45
N ALA A 399 -11.87 1.46 7.65
CA ALA A 399 -11.20 2.70 7.97
C ALA A 399 -10.25 3.06 6.84
N MET A 400 -10.37 4.28 6.34
CA MET A 400 -9.49 4.86 5.33
C MET A 400 -8.70 5.99 5.96
N ALA A 401 -7.44 6.16 5.57
CA ALA A 401 -6.64 7.30 5.99
C ALA A 401 -5.75 7.79 4.84
N TRP A 402 -5.44 9.09 4.83
CA TRP A 402 -4.55 9.71 3.85
C TRP A 402 -3.94 11.00 4.41
N ILE A 403 -2.91 11.52 3.72
CA ILE A 403 -2.31 12.81 4.04
C ILE A 403 -2.87 13.87 3.12
N GLU A 404 -3.43 14.94 3.67
CA GLU A 404 -3.77 16.17 2.94
C GLU A 404 -2.64 17.18 3.05
N HIS A 405 -2.26 17.75 1.90
CA HIS A 405 -1.31 18.85 1.84
C HIS A 405 -2.01 20.18 2.10
N GLY A 406 -1.49 20.96 3.04
CA GLY A 406 -2.01 22.27 3.39
C GLY A 406 -0.93 23.18 3.97
N MET A 407 -1.16 24.48 3.95
CA MET A 407 -0.38 25.46 4.69
C MET A 407 -1.12 25.77 6.00
N PRO A 408 -0.47 25.75 7.17
CA PRO A 408 0.97 25.67 7.42
C PRO A 408 1.54 24.24 7.64
N GLY A 409 0.83 23.14 7.40
CA GLY A 409 1.37 21.81 7.70
C GLY A 409 0.64 20.68 6.94
N HIS A 410 1.01 19.45 7.27
CA HIS A 410 0.33 18.25 6.80
C HIS A 410 -0.86 17.94 7.72
N LYS A 411 -1.94 17.40 7.14
CA LYS A 411 -3.08 16.90 7.89
C LYS A 411 -3.23 15.43 7.57
N MET A 412 -3.34 14.59 8.57
CA MET A 412 -3.85 13.23 8.38
C MET A 412 -5.37 13.24 8.52
N VAL A 413 -6.02 12.66 7.53
CA VAL A 413 -7.47 12.53 7.50
C VAL A 413 -7.80 11.05 7.68
N VAL A 414 -8.77 10.79 8.54
CA VAL A 414 -9.36 9.47 8.77
C VAL A 414 -10.84 9.54 8.46
N GLN A 415 -11.34 8.55 7.76
CA GLN A 415 -12.75 8.41 7.48
C GLN A 415 -13.15 6.94 7.53
N THR A 416 -14.23 6.61 8.24
CA THR A 416 -14.76 5.24 8.23
C THR A 416 -15.88 5.12 7.21
N LEU A 417 -16.01 3.90 6.67
CA LEU A 417 -16.99 3.54 5.65
C LEU A 417 -17.69 2.26 6.08
N ARG A 418 -19.01 2.26 6.02
CA ARG A 418 -19.87 1.07 6.12
C ARG A 418 -20.53 0.80 4.78
N LEU A 419 -20.43 -0.43 4.33
CA LEU A 419 -21.06 -0.89 3.10
C LEU A 419 -22.45 -1.48 3.41
N PRO A 420 -23.40 -1.41 2.47
CA PRO A 420 -24.68 -2.07 2.62
C PRO A 420 -24.50 -3.57 2.84
N GLU A 421 -25.43 -4.20 3.56
CA GLU A 421 -25.43 -5.66 3.67
C GLU A 421 -25.61 -6.29 2.29
N VAL A 422 -24.90 -7.40 2.06
CA VAL A 422 -25.09 -8.21 0.85
C VAL A 422 -26.51 -8.77 0.93
N LYS A 423 -27.40 -8.34 0.03
CA LYS A 423 -28.70 -9.02 -0.15
C LYS A 423 -28.37 -10.40 -0.72
N VAL A 424 -28.33 -11.41 0.14
CA VAL A 424 -28.39 -12.80 -0.31
C VAL A 424 -29.75 -12.92 -1.01
N ALA A 425 -29.74 -13.19 -2.32
CA ALA A 425 -30.98 -13.53 -3.02
C ALA A 425 -31.58 -14.72 -2.26
N SER A 426 -32.69 -14.48 -1.56
CA SER A 426 -33.45 -15.56 -0.95
C SER A 426 -33.83 -16.51 -2.09
N GLU A 427 -33.49 -17.77 -1.95
CA GLU A 427 -34.04 -18.83 -2.79
C GLU A 427 -35.57 -18.77 -2.62
N GLU A 428 -36.21 -17.96 -3.44
CA GLU A 428 -37.66 -17.99 -3.56
C GLU A 428 -38.06 -19.24 -4.32
N GLY A 429 -38.50 -20.22 -3.54
CA GLY A 429 -39.65 -21.04 -3.90
C GLY A 429 -39.48 -22.02 -5.06
N VAL A 430 -38.82 -23.12 -4.81
CA VAL A 430 -39.34 -24.37 -5.41
C VAL A 430 -40.43 -24.87 -4.43
N LYS A 431 -41.67 -24.54 -4.71
CA LYS A 431 -42.82 -25.23 -4.11
C LYS A 431 -42.91 -26.64 -4.72
N PRO A 432 -43.26 -27.63 -3.90
CA PRO A 432 -43.34 -29.02 -4.27
C PRO A 432 -44.39 -29.33 -5.33
#